data_fbac5f71b7dff52bf3610816368400de
#
_entry.id   fbac5f71b7dff52bf3610816368400de
#
_cell.length_a   1.000
_cell.length_b   1.000
_cell.length_c   1.000
_cell.angle_alpha   90.00
_cell.angle_beta   90.00
_cell.angle_gamma   90.00
#
_symmetry.space_group_name_H-M   'P 1'
#
loop_
_entity.id
_entity.type
_entity.pdbx_description
1 polymer ?
#
loop_
_entity_poly.entity_id
_entity_poly.type
_entity_poly.pdbx_seq_one_letter_code
_entity_poly.pdbx_strand_id
1 'polypeptide(L)'
;GAVPIVNENDTVTNIYTEQAPVFRDNDRLAALVLSKLDADALVLLSNVDGLLYSPNQDLANATVVAMVTEITAAIRDSARGASATGRGGMTAKLDAAEIAMQAGGMVVIANGKTAGILEQVFQGEEVGTLFLPGSRLAGKRCWLAFATTVRGEATINTKAAEALLHRQASLLISGVTATEGEFSAGQVIAVLDPEGNIIGKGIAEFGSQQLAAMLFSGESRRGILVRRENFLILSAKEPDVQRRGI
;
A
#
# COMPACT_ATOMS: atom_id res chain seq x y z
N GLY A 1 -10.28 21.70 -21.32
CA GLY A 1 -9.79 20.84 -20.28
C GLY A 1 -8.30 21.05 -20.05
N ALA A 2 -7.80 20.70 -18.89
CA ALA A 2 -6.38 20.73 -18.55
C ALA A 2 -5.94 19.31 -18.15
N VAL A 3 -4.74 18.92 -18.53
CA VAL A 3 -4.11 17.67 -18.10
C VAL A 3 -3.18 18.00 -16.94
N PRO A 4 -3.43 17.49 -15.72
CA PRO A 4 -2.52 17.71 -14.61
C PRO A 4 -1.23 16.91 -14.82
N ILE A 5 -0.08 17.55 -14.55
CA ILE A 5 1.21 16.88 -14.50
C ILE A 5 1.62 16.83 -13.03
N VAL A 6 1.77 15.63 -12.50
CA VAL A 6 2.10 15.37 -11.08
C VAL A 6 3.46 14.69 -11.00
N ASN A 7 4.32 15.20 -10.15
CA ASN A 7 5.62 14.60 -9.86
C ASN A 7 5.92 14.73 -8.35
N GLU A 8 6.81 13.90 -7.84
CA GLU A 8 7.36 14.10 -6.50
C GLU A 8 8.10 15.43 -6.43
N ASN A 9 7.83 16.22 -5.40
CA ASN A 9 8.47 17.51 -5.23
C ASN A 9 9.63 17.40 -4.24
N ASP A 10 10.81 17.12 -4.74
CA ASP A 10 12.05 16.97 -3.96
C ASP A 10 12.39 18.21 -3.13
N THR A 11 11.89 19.39 -3.49
CA THR A 11 12.18 20.65 -2.78
C THR A 11 11.37 20.81 -1.49
N VAL A 12 10.29 20.05 -1.31
CA VAL A 12 9.44 20.06 -0.11
C VAL A 12 9.71 18.86 0.78
N THR A 13 10.33 17.83 0.24
CA THR A 13 10.72 16.64 1.01
C THR A 13 11.98 16.97 1.81
N ASN A 14 11.86 16.96 3.14
CA ASN A 14 12.98 17.27 4.05
C ASN A 14 13.97 16.08 4.05
N ILE A 15 14.90 16.08 3.09
CA ILE A 15 15.86 15.00 2.81
C ILE A 15 16.82 14.77 4.02
N TYR A 16 16.88 15.72 4.95
CA TYR A 16 17.79 15.71 6.10
C TYR A 16 17.22 15.07 7.37
N THR A 17 15.97 14.64 7.36
CA THR A 17 15.47 13.78 8.43
C THR A 17 15.61 12.32 7.97
N GLU A 18 16.18 11.47 8.79
CA GLU A 18 16.38 10.02 8.59
C GLU A 18 15.09 9.23 8.25
N GLN A 19 13.98 9.94 8.09
CA GLN A 19 12.70 9.42 7.70
C GLN A 19 12.64 9.33 6.17
N ALA A 20 12.72 8.10 5.66
CA ALA A 20 12.65 7.80 4.24
C ALA A 20 11.49 8.55 3.55
N PRO A 21 11.71 9.11 2.35
CA PRO A 21 10.67 9.79 1.60
C PRO A 21 9.48 8.85 1.40
N VAL A 22 8.26 9.38 1.59
CA VAL A 22 7.01 8.61 1.52
C VAL A 22 6.82 8.02 0.12
N PHE A 23 7.37 8.67 -0.90
CA PHE A 23 7.29 8.25 -2.30
C PHE A 23 8.71 8.12 -2.85
N ARG A 24 9.12 6.90 -3.21
CA ARG A 24 10.44 6.62 -3.77
C ARG A 24 10.44 6.49 -5.30
N ASP A 25 9.26 6.42 -5.89
CA ASP A 25 9.10 6.34 -7.35
C ASP A 25 7.74 6.88 -7.82
N ASN A 26 7.71 7.29 -9.10
CA ASN A 26 6.53 7.85 -9.73
C ASN A 26 5.43 6.80 -10.01
N ASP A 27 5.76 5.52 -10.11
CA ASP A 27 4.79 4.44 -10.33
C ASP A 27 3.85 4.35 -9.12
N ARG A 28 4.44 4.34 -7.91
CA ARG A 28 3.67 4.34 -6.65
C ARG A 28 2.85 5.61 -6.49
N LEU A 29 3.43 6.78 -6.80
CA LEU A 29 2.72 8.06 -6.76
C LEU A 29 1.51 8.03 -7.70
N ALA A 30 1.67 7.54 -8.93
CA ALA A 30 0.60 7.43 -9.91
C ALA A 30 -0.54 6.52 -9.43
N ALA A 31 -0.22 5.36 -8.83
CA ALA A 31 -1.21 4.46 -8.25
C ALA A 31 -2.01 5.09 -7.11
N LEU A 32 -1.35 5.90 -6.26
CA LEU A 32 -2.01 6.63 -5.19
C LEU A 32 -2.90 7.76 -5.72
N VAL A 33 -2.48 8.46 -6.77
CA VAL A 33 -3.31 9.46 -7.46
C VAL A 33 -4.55 8.79 -8.07
N LEU A 34 -4.40 7.64 -8.74
CA LEU A 34 -5.55 6.84 -9.23
C LEU A 34 -6.53 6.56 -8.08
N SER A 35 -6.04 6.05 -6.96
CA SER A 35 -6.86 5.72 -5.79
C SER A 35 -7.61 6.93 -5.20
N LYS A 36 -6.99 8.12 -5.25
CA LYS A 36 -7.59 9.36 -4.71
C LYS A 36 -8.61 10.00 -5.66
N LEU A 37 -8.35 9.92 -6.95
CA LEU A 37 -9.23 10.47 -7.99
C LEU A 37 -10.33 9.50 -8.41
N ASP A 38 -10.31 8.28 -7.89
CA ASP A 38 -11.25 7.22 -8.26
C ASP A 38 -11.20 6.92 -9.78
N ALA A 39 -9.98 6.97 -10.33
CA ALA A 39 -9.78 6.76 -11.76
C ALA A 39 -9.92 5.28 -12.14
N ASP A 40 -10.36 5.01 -13.36
CA ASP A 40 -10.67 3.66 -13.83
C ASP A 40 -9.44 2.88 -14.29
N ALA A 41 -8.40 3.59 -14.75
CA ALA A 41 -7.21 2.96 -15.30
C ALA A 41 -5.93 3.73 -15.00
N LEU A 42 -4.83 2.99 -14.85
CA LEU A 42 -3.45 3.47 -14.77
C LEU A 42 -2.63 2.84 -15.88
N VAL A 43 -1.95 3.65 -16.68
CA VAL A 43 -0.99 3.16 -17.67
C VAL A 43 0.42 3.49 -17.20
N LEU A 44 1.22 2.46 -16.94
CA LEU A 44 2.63 2.56 -16.58
C LEU A 44 3.49 2.34 -17.81
N LEU A 45 4.01 3.42 -18.37
CA LEU A 45 4.92 3.35 -19.51
C LEU A 45 6.32 3.01 -19.05
N SER A 46 6.89 1.97 -19.64
CA SER A 46 8.18 1.39 -19.28
C SER A 46 9.10 1.27 -20.51
N ASN A 47 10.28 0.74 -20.32
CA ASN A 47 11.22 0.38 -21.40
C ASN A 47 11.16 -1.11 -21.77
N VAL A 48 10.19 -1.85 -21.21
CA VAL A 48 9.92 -3.27 -21.49
C VAL A 48 8.50 -3.43 -22.00
N ASP A 49 8.26 -4.50 -22.77
CA ASP A 49 6.96 -4.73 -23.43
C ASP A 49 5.85 -5.14 -22.45
N GLY A 50 6.18 -5.46 -21.23
CA GLY A 50 5.25 -5.87 -20.18
C GLY A 50 5.94 -6.70 -19.11
N LEU A 51 5.15 -7.41 -18.29
CA LEU A 51 5.66 -8.36 -17.32
C LEU A 51 6.12 -9.64 -18.05
N LEU A 52 7.41 -9.93 -17.93
CA LEU A 52 7.98 -11.16 -18.48
C LEU A 52 7.84 -12.30 -17.46
N TYR A 53 7.38 -13.44 -17.92
CA TYR A 53 7.31 -14.67 -17.13
C TYR A 53 8.11 -15.78 -17.80
N SER A 54 8.95 -16.43 -17.02
CA SER A 54 9.68 -17.63 -17.42
C SER A 54 9.60 -18.68 -16.30
N PRO A 55 9.01 -19.84 -16.53
CA PRO A 55 8.90 -20.89 -15.52
C PRO A 55 10.25 -21.37 -14.98
N ASN A 56 11.30 -21.30 -15.79
CA ASN A 56 12.64 -21.81 -15.47
C ASN A 56 13.68 -20.69 -15.24
N GLN A 57 13.25 -19.44 -15.05
CA GLN A 57 14.13 -18.26 -14.96
C GLN A 57 15.04 -18.05 -16.19
N ASP A 58 14.73 -18.68 -17.30
CA ASP A 58 15.44 -18.51 -18.58
C ASP A 58 14.85 -17.32 -19.34
N LEU A 59 15.52 -16.17 -19.24
CA LEU A 59 15.10 -14.94 -19.87
C LEU A 59 15.05 -15.01 -21.41
N ALA A 60 15.77 -15.95 -22.02
CA ALA A 60 15.77 -16.11 -23.48
C ALA A 60 14.43 -16.67 -24.00
N ASN A 61 13.69 -17.39 -23.15
CA ASN A 61 12.39 -17.98 -23.46
C ASN A 61 11.23 -17.33 -22.65
N ALA A 62 11.48 -16.15 -22.08
CA ALA A 62 10.45 -15.43 -21.35
C ALA A 62 9.38 -14.88 -22.29
N THR A 63 8.12 -15.01 -21.92
CA THR A 63 6.98 -14.44 -22.66
C THR A 63 6.33 -13.34 -21.88
N VAL A 64 5.75 -12.36 -22.58
CA VAL A 64 4.95 -11.32 -21.96
C VAL A 64 3.66 -11.93 -21.42
N VAL A 65 3.37 -11.69 -20.16
CA VAL A 65 2.08 -12.07 -19.54
C VAL A 65 1.01 -11.13 -20.04
N ALA A 66 0.04 -11.62 -20.80
CA ALA A 66 -1.02 -10.75 -21.32
C ALA A 66 -1.93 -10.19 -20.21
N MET A 67 -2.28 -11.03 -19.21
CA MET A 67 -3.24 -10.64 -18.18
C MET A 67 -2.86 -11.20 -16.80
N VAL A 68 -3.05 -10.39 -15.76
CA VAL A 68 -2.86 -10.74 -14.34
C VAL A 68 -4.12 -10.37 -13.57
N THR A 69 -4.72 -11.35 -12.90
CA THR A 69 -5.89 -11.14 -12.01
C THR A 69 -5.49 -11.13 -10.54
N GLU A 70 -4.32 -11.69 -10.21
CA GLU A 70 -3.77 -11.75 -8.85
C GLU A 70 -2.24 -11.70 -8.92
N ILE A 71 -1.62 -10.83 -8.14
CA ILE A 71 -0.15 -10.74 -8.03
C ILE A 71 0.33 -11.76 -7.01
N THR A 72 0.60 -12.97 -7.48
CA THR A 72 1.07 -14.09 -6.66
C THR A 72 2.58 -13.98 -6.33
N ALA A 73 3.05 -14.78 -5.36
CA ALA A 73 4.48 -14.87 -5.03
C ALA A 73 5.31 -15.29 -6.28
N ALA A 74 4.80 -16.18 -7.11
CA ALA A 74 5.48 -16.61 -8.35
C ALA A 74 5.66 -15.44 -9.33
N ILE A 75 4.66 -14.58 -9.49
CA ILE A 75 4.75 -13.36 -10.31
C ILE A 75 5.79 -12.39 -9.73
N ARG A 76 5.81 -12.20 -8.41
CA ARG A 76 6.79 -11.34 -7.75
C ARG A 76 8.23 -11.87 -7.89
N ASP A 77 8.42 -13.16 -7.79
CA ASP A 77 9.73 -13.79 -7.93
C ASP A 77 10.25 -13.70 -9.37
N SER A 78 9.37 -13.84 -10.39
CA SER A 78 9.75 -13.64 -11.78
C SER A 78 10.20 -12.19 -12.07
N ALA A 79 9.59 -11.22 -11.41
CA ALA A 79 9.96 -9.81 -11.55
C ALA A 79 11.33 -9.47 -10.97
N ARG A 80 11.81 -10.18 -9.94
CA ARG A 80 13.12 -9.97 -9.30
C ARG A 80 14.29 -10.39 -10.20
N GLY A 81 14.10 -11.37 -11.08
CA GLY A 81 15.15 -11.86 -11.96
C GLY A 81 15.48 -10.95 -13.14
N ALA A 82 14.61 -10.02 -13.49
CA ALA A 82 14.71 -9.21 -14.71
C ALA A 82 15.45 -7.87 -14.55
N SER A 83 15.83 -7.44 -13.34
CA SER A 83 16.42 -6.10 -13.15
C SER A 83 17.59 -6.07 -12.17
N ALA A 84 18.79 -6.25 -12.70
CA ALA A 84 20.05 -5.97 -11.97
C ALA A 84 20.46 -4.48 -11.98
N THR A 85 19.78 -3.62 -12.72
CA THR A 85 20.18 -2.21 -12.91
C THR A 85 18.98 -1.28 -13.07
N GLY A 86 18.49 -0.69 -11.94
CA GLY A 86 17.59 0.45 -12.05
C GLY A 86 16.76 0.72 -10.79
N ARG A 87 16.71 1.99 -10.38
CA ARG A 87 15.68 2.50 -9.47
C ARG A 87 14.31 2.37 -10.18
N GLY A 88 13.31 1.71 -9.58
CA GLY A 88 11.99 1.55 -10.18
C GLY A 88 11.84 0.35 -11.13
N GLY A 89 12.43 -0.80 -10.81
CA GLY A 89 12.30 -2.05 -11.58
C GLY A 89 10.86 -2.60 -11.63
N MET A 90 10.69 -3.74 -12.28
CA MET A 90 9.37 -4.40 -12.41
C MET A 90 8.69 -4.62 -11.05
N THR A 91 9.45 -4.85 -9.98
CA THR A 91 8.92 -4.98 -8.62
C THR A 91 8.14 -3.72 -8.17
N ALA A 92 8.69 -2.51 -8.41
CA ALA A 92 8.01 -1.27 -8.09
C ALA A 92 6.71 -1.09 -8.89
N LYS A 93 6.72 -1.51 -10.18
CA LYS A 93 5.51 -1.50 -11.02
C LYS A 93 4.45 -2.49 -10.54
N LEU A 94 4.86 -3.67 -10.06
CA LEU A 94 3.94 -4.62 -9.44
C LEU A 94 3.33 -4.08 -8.15
N ASP A 95 4.13 -3.39 -7.32
CA ASP A 95 3.62 -2.75 -6.10
C ASP A 95 2.61 -1.64 -6.45
N ALA A 96 2.90 -0.82 -7.47
CA ALA A 96 1.95 0.18 -7.96
C ALA A 96 0.69 -0.45 -8.56
N ALA A 97 0.83 -1.53 -9.33
CA ALA A 97 -0.29 -2.27 -9.90
C ALA A 97 -1.19 -2.83 -8.78
N GLU A 98 -0.62 -3.40 -7.73
CA GLU A 98 -1.39 -3.94 -6.60
C GLU A 98 -2.20 -2.85 -5.88
N ILE A 99 -1.60 -1.68 -5.63
CA ILE A 99 -2.29 -0.51 -5.06
C ILE A 99 -3.49 -0.12 -5.94
N ALA A 100 -3.28 0.01 -7.25
CA ALA A 100 -4.32 0.41 -8.18
C ALA A 100 -5.43 -0.65 -8.30
N MET A 101 -5.09 -1.94 -8.40
CA MET A 101 -6.05 -3.05 -8.43
C MET A 101 -6.93 -3.09 -7.17
N GLN A 102 -6.35 -2.87 -6.00
CA GLN A 102 -7.10 -2.84 -4.75
C GLN A 102 -7.98 -1.59 -4.61
N ALA A 103 -7.60 -0.49 -5.27
CA ALA A 103 -8.46 0.68 -5.41
C ALA A 103 -9.61 0.46 -6.43
N GLY A 104 -9.58 -0.63 -7.19
CA GLY A 104 -10.57 -0.98 -8.20
C GLY A 104 -10.24 -0.46 -9.59
N GLY A 105 -9.03 0.05 -9.81
CA GLY A 105 -8.55 0.49 -11.12
C GLY A 105 -7.83 -0.62 -11.88
N MET A 106 -7.94 -0.61 -13.20
CA MET A 106 -7.13 -1.45 -14.08
C MET A 106 -5.72 -0.87 -14.20
N VAL A 107 -4.73 -1.72 -14.46
CA VAL A 107 -3.37 -1.25 -14.75
C VAL A 107 -2.87 -1.89 -16.04
N VAL A 108 -2.23 -1.09 -16.89
CA VAL A 108 -1.52 -1.60 -18.07
C VAL A 108 -0.05 -1.21 -17.93
N ILE A 109 0.85 -2.19 -18.00
CA ILE A 109 2.29 -1.97 -18.13
C ILE A 109 2.65 -2.19 -19.59
N ALA A 110 3.16 -1.16 -20.28
CA ALA A 110 3.47 -1.23 -21.69
C ALA A 110 4.76 -0.49 -22.04
N ASN A 111 5.31 -0.76 -23.23
CA ASN A 111 6.53 -0.14 -23.72
C ASN A 111 6.26 1.28 -24.24
N GLY A 112 6.69 2.28 -23.48
CA GLY A 112 6.52 3.69 -23.87
C GLY A 112 7.32 4.15 -25.10
N LYS A 113 8.23 3.29 -25.62
CA LYS A 113 8.96 3.57 -26.87
C LYS A 113 8.20 3.13 -28.12
N THR A 114 7.14 2.34 -27.96
CA THR A 114 6.28 1.90 -29.06
C THR A 114 5.42 3.07 -29.52
N ALA A 115 5.52 3.41 -30.81
CA ALA A 115 4.70 4.47 -31.37
C ALA A 115 3.20 4.10 -31.30
N GLY A 116 2.36 5.04 -30.87
CA GLY A 116 0.92 4.84 -30.77
C GLY A 116 0.48 3.88 -29.64
N ILE A 117 1.35 3.59 -28.67
CA ILE A 117 1.04 2.59 -27.61
C ILE A 117 -0.20 2.96 -26.79
N LEU A 118 -0.44 4.25 -26.52
CA LEU A 118 -1.63 4.68 -25.79
C LEU A 118 -2.91 4.46 -26.58
N GLU A 119 -2.88 4.76 -27.90
CA GLU A 119 -4.00 4.49 -28.79
C GLU A 119 -4.32 2.98 -28.82
N GLN A 120 -3.31 2.12 -28.94
CA GLN A 120 -3.47 0.67 -28.93
C GLN A 120 -4.08 0.18 -27.62
N VAL A 121 -3.58 0.65 -26.47
CA VAL A 121 -4.13 0.32 -25.15
C VAL A 121 -5.61 0.71 -25.05
N PHE A 122 -5.97 1.93 -25.46
CA PHE A 122 -7.37 2.41 -25.37
C PHE A 122 -8.28 1.83 -26.44
N GLN A 123 -7.75 1.28 -27.53
CA GLN A 123 -8.50 0.49 -28.51
C GLN A 123 -8.71 -0.96 -28.08
N GLY A 124 -8.09 -1.37 -26.96
CA GLY A 124 -8.22 -2.72 -26.42
C GLY A 124 -7.36 -3.76 -27.15
N GLU A 125 -6.29 -3.31 -27.84
CA GLU A 125 -5.32 -4.24 -28.42
C GLU A 125 -4.56 -4.99 -27.32
N GLU A 126 -4.14 -6.23 -27.61
CA GLU A 126 -3.33 -7.05 -26.69
C GLU A 126 -1.88 -6.58 -26.70
N VAL A 127 -1.63 -5.43 -26.05
CA VAL A 127 -0.31 -4.86 -25.88
C VAL A 127 0.03 -4.72 -24.41
N GLY A 128 1.26 -5.07 -24.04
CA GLY A 128 1.68 -4.98 -22.64
C GLY A 128 1.13 -6.10 -21.76
N THR A 129 1.04 -5.79 -20.46
CA THR A 129 0.40 -6.64 -19.45
C THR A 129 -0.75 -5.88 -18.80
N LEU A 130 -1.94 -6.45 -18.88
CA LEU A 130 -3.15 -5.93 -18.22
C LEU A 130 -3.31 -6.56 -16.84
N PHE A 131 -3.43 -5.74 -15.82
CA PHE A 131 -3.79 -6.13 -14.45
C PHE A 131 -5.26 -5.75 -14.21
N LEU A 132 -6.09 -6.73 -13.90
CA LEU A 132 -7.51 -6.53 -13.63
C LEU A 132 -7.76 -6.24 -12.16
N PRO A 133 -8.68 -5.31 -11.84
CA PRO A 133 -9.00 -4.99 -10.47
C PRO A 133 -9.59 -6.19 -9.72
N GLY A 134 -9.18 -6.35 -8.47
CA GLY A 134 -9.82 -7.27 -7.54
C GLY A 134 -11.08 -6.65 -6.90
N SER A 135 -11.39 -7.03 -5.67
CA SER A 135 -12.43 -6.37 -4.89
C SER A 135 -12.00 -4.96 -4.51
N ARG A 136 -12.80 -3.96 -4.86
CA ARG A 136 -12.50 -2.54 -4.60
C ARG A 136 -12.47 -2.22 -3.11
N LEU A 137 -11.35 -1.70 -2.62
CA LEU A 137 -11.26 -1.04 -1.32
C LEU A 137 -11.71 0.43 -1.47
N ALA A 138 -12.52 0.94 -0.55
CA ALA A 138 -12.83 2.37 -0.54
C ALA A 138 -11.54 3.21 -0.46
N GLY A 139 -11.41 4.29 -1.23
CA GLY A 139 -10.18 5.07 -1.42
C GLY A 139 -9.41 5.43 -0.13
N LYS A 140 -10.12 5.69 0.98
CA LYS A 140 -9.51 5.92 2.29
C LYS A 140 -8.81 4.68 2.86
N ARG A 141 -9.39 3.48 2.65
CA ARG A 141 -8.79 2.21 3.08
C ARG A 141 -7.57 1.85 2.25
N CYS A 142 -7.63 2.09 0.95
CA CYS A 142 -6.49 1.93 0.06
C CYS A 142 -5.33 2.86 0.47
N TRP A 143 -5.63 4.11 0.81
CA TRP A 143 -4.63 5.05 1.32
C TRP A 143 -4.01 4.58 2.64
N LEU A 144 -4.81 4.08 3.59
CA LEU A 144 -4.32 3.51 4.86
C LEU A 144 -3.44 2.28 4.62
N ALA A 145 -3.80 1.42 3.65
CA ALA A 145 -3.03 0.23 3.33
C ALA A 145 -1.61 0.57 2.81
N PHE A 146 -1.52 1.51 1.86
CA PHE A 146 -0.34 1.64 1.02
C PHE A 146 0.39 2.99 1.10
N ALA A 147 -0.33 4.08 1.38
CA ALA A 147 0.23 5.43 1.32
C ALA A 147 0.81 5.93 2.65
N THR A 148 0.63 5.19 3.75
CA THR A 148 0.96 5.70 5.07
C THR A 148 2.12 4.95 5.71
N THR A 149 3.05 5.72 6.28
CA THR A 149 4.07 5.19 7.18
C THR A 149 3.44 5.01 8.57
N VAL A 150 3.59 3.82 9.15
CA VAL A 150 3.23 3.56 10.55
C VAL A 150 4.19 4.33 11.44
N ARG A 151 3.66 5.14 12.37
CA ARG A 151 4.45 5.98 13.29
C ARG A 151 4.55 5.42 14.69
N GLY A 152 3.69 4.48 15.02
CA GLY A 152 3.69 3.80 16.32
C GLY A 152 2.75 2.63 16.32
N GLU A 153 2.69 1.94 17.46
CA GLU A 153 1.95 0.71 17.63
C GLU A 153 1.05 0.78 18.85
N ALA A 154 -0.10 0.12 18.79
CA ALA A 154 -1.01 -0.06 19.91
C ALA A 154 -1.33 -1.55 20.06
N THR A 155 -0.88 -2.17 21.16
CA THR A 155 -1.27 -3.53 21.53
C THR A 155 -2.61 -3.50 22.22
N ILE A 156 -3.50 -4.43 21.87
CA ILE A 156 -4.87 -4.46 22.36
C ILE A 156 -5.19 -5.80 23.05
N ASN A 157 -6.23 -5.82 23.90
CA ASN A 157 -6.66 -7.06 24.52
C ASN A 157 -7.52 -7.92 23.57
N THR A 158 -7.71 -9.20 23.89
CA THR A 158 -8.45 -10.18 23.08
C THR A 158 -9.88 -9.72 22.75
N LYS A 159 -10.59 -9.09 23.69
CA LYS A 159 -11.96 -8.61 23.45
C LYS A 159 -12.00 -7.49 22.41
N ALA A 160 -11.02 -6.60 22.44
CA ALA A 160 -10.90 -5.53 21.46
C ALA A 160 -10.51 -6.09 20.08
N ALA A 161 -9.62 -7.06 20.01
CA ALA A 161 -9.26 -7.75 18.78
C ALA A 161 -10.48 -8.43 18.13
N GLU A 162 -11.24 -9.21 18.90
CA GLU A 162 -12.51 -9.82 18.42
C GLU A 162 -13.51 -8.78 17.91
N ALA A 163 -13.67 -7.66 18.65
CA ALA A 163 -14.60 -6.60 18.26
C ALA A 163 -14.17 -5.93 16.95
N LEU A 164 -12.88 -5.69 16.75
CA LEU A 164 -12.35 -5.12 15.50
C LEU A 164 -12.51 -6.09 14.32
N LEU A 165 -12.10 -7.35 14.50
CA LEU A 165 -12.06 -8.33 13.42
C LEU A 165 -13.47 -8.80 12.99
N HIS A 166 -14.36 -9.06 13.94
CA HIS A 166 -15.64 -9.71 13.66
C HIS A 166 -16.85 -8.78 13.76
N ARG A 167 -16.78 -7.72 14.56
CA ARG A 167 -17.92 -6.81 14.78
C ARG A 167 -17.77 -5.45 14.10
N GLN A 168 -16.66 -5.24 13.40
CA GLN A 168 -16.34 -3.96 12.74
C GLN A 168 -16.51 -2.76 13.69
N ALA A 169 -16.11 -2.90 14.93
CA ALA A 169 -16.22 -1.86 15.94
C ALA A 169 -15.08 -0.82 15.84
N SER A 170 -15.23 0.32 16.50
CA SER A 170 -14.12 1.25 16.74
C SER A 170 -13.22 0.75 17.87
N LEU A 171 -11.92 1.02 17.81
CA LEU A 171 -11.00 0.71 18.90
C LEU A 171 -11.15 1.73 20.02
N LEU A 172 -11.60 1.27 21.18
CA LEU A 172 -11.69 2.07 22.38
C LEU A 172 -10.36 2.08 23.13
N ILE A 173 -10.07 3.16 23.85
CA ILE A 173 -8.88 3.26 24.73
C ILE A 173 -8.88 2.16 25.80
N SER A 174 -10.05 1.75 26.27
CA SER A 174 -10.18 0.65 27.25
C SER A 174 -9.74 -0.72 26.72
N GLY A 175 -9.64 -0.87 25.40
CA GLY A 175 -9.14 -2.06 24.73
C GLY A 175 -7.61 -2.08 24.59
N VAL A 176 -6.93 -0.94 24.76
CA VAL A 176 -5.48 -0.80 24.60
C VAL A 176 -4.77 -1.24 25.87
N THR A 177 -3.74 -2.07 25.73
CA THR A 177 -2.90 -2.58 26.83
C THR A 177 -1.52 -1.93 26.86
N ALA A 178 -0.95 -1.63 25.70
CA ALA A 178 0.36 -0.98 25.58
C ALA A 178 0.43 -0.11 24.30
N THR A 179 1.39 0.82 24.27
CA THR A 179 1.70 1.64 23.09
C THR A 179 3.20 1.78 22.94
N GLU A 180 3.70 1.75 21.70
CA GLU A 180 5.10 1.96 21.35
C GLU A 180 5.23 3.00 20.25
N GLY A 181 6.38 3.71 20.22
CA GLY A 181 6.69 4.76 19.28
C GLY A 181 6.07 6.12 19.61
N GLU A 182 6.53 7.14 18.89
CA GLU A 182 6.03 8.51 19.02
C GLU A 182 5.11 8.85 17.85
N PHE A 183 3.86 9.17 18.15
CA PHE A 183 2.88 9.58 17.15
C PHE A 183 1.95 10.67 17.68
N SER A 184 1.44 11.48 16.78
CA SER A 184 0.46 12.53 17.03
C SER A 184 -0.94 12.09 16.59
N ALA A 185 -1.96 12.80 17.08
CA ALA A 185 -3.32 12.64 16.57
C ALA A 185 -3.34 12.84 15.03
N GLY A 186 -4.10 12.01 14.32
CA GLY A 186 -4.17 12.01 12.85
C GLY A 186 -3.10 11.16 12.15
N GLN A 187 -2.12 10.63 12.87
CA GLN A 187 -1.11 9.74 12.31
C GLN A 187 -1.57 8.27 12.34
N VAL A 188 -0.95 7.46 11.46
CA VAL A 188 -1.28 6.05 11.33
C VAL A 188 -0.45 5.23 12.30
N ILE A 189 -1.14 4.34 13.01
CA ILE A 189 -0.55 3.38 13.94
C ILE A 189 -0.89 1.94 13.50
N ALA A 190 -0.01 1.00 13.80
CA ALA A 190 -0.31 -0.42 13.75
C ALA A 190 -1.12 -0.83 14.99
N VAL A 191 -2.03 -1.77 14.81
CA VAL A 191 -2.80 -2.36 15.91
C VAL A 191 -2.43 -3.83 15.99
N LEU A 192 -1.93 -4.25 17.18
CA LEU A 192 -1.44 -5.59 17.43
C LEU A 192 -2.36 -6.33 18.39
N ASP A 193 -2.51 -7.63 18.18
CA ASP A 193 -3.17 -8.53 19.12
C ASP A 193 -2.30 -8.75 20.39
N PRO A 194 -2.81 -9.49 21.42
CA PRO A 194 -2.02 -9.78 22.62
C PRO A 194 -0.75 -10.60 22.35
N GLU A 195 -0.71 -11.35 21.27
CA GLU A 195 0.41 -12.18 20.82
C GLU A 195 1.46 -11.37 20.03
N GLY A 196 1.19 -10.09 19.74
CA GLY A 196 2.10 -9.20 19.01
C GLY A 196 1.97 -9.27 17.48
N ASN A 197 0.93 -9.92 16.96
CA ASN A 197 0.68 -9.94 15.52
C ASN A 197 -0.07 -8.66 15.09
N ILE A 198 0.34 -8.08 13.98
CA ILE A 198 -0.37 -6.92 13.42
C ILE A 198 -1.70 -7.39 12.82
N ILE A 199 -2.81 -6.93 13.37
CA ILE A 199 -4.17 -7.21 12.87
C ILE A 199 -4.72 -6.10 11.98
N GLY A 200 -4.09 -4.92 12.00
CA GLY A 200 -4.54 -3.82 11.16
C GLY A 200 -3.78 -2.52 11.35
N LYS A 201 -4.18 -1.51 10.59
CA LYS A 201 -3.68 -0.13 10.70
C LYS A 201 -4.84 0.83 10.90
N GLY A 202 -4.61 1.91 11.63
CA GLY A 202 -5.65 2.92 11.84
C GLY A 202 -5.12 4.29 12.12
N ILE A 203 -5.96 5.32 11.92
CA ILE A 203 -5.65 6.70 12.24
C ILE A 203 -5.95 6.93 13.72
N ALA A 204 -4.93 7.33 14.49
CA ALA A 204 -5.07 7.62 15.91
C ALA A 204 -5.79 8.95 16.15
N GLU A 205 -6.79 8.96 17.02
CA GLU A 205 -7.49 10.19 17.45
C GLU A 205 -6.70 10.96 18.54
N PHE A 206 -5.73 10.29 19.19
CA PHE A 206 -4.88 10.85 20.25
C PHE A 206 -3.40 10.57 19.95
N GLY A 207 -2.53 11.49 20.40
CA GLY A 207 -1.08 11.27 20.36
C GLY A 207 -0.63 10.28 21.43
N SER A 208 0.58 9.69 21.24
CA SER A 208 1.16 8.68 22.14
C SER A 208 1.27 9.16 23.58
N GLN A 209 1.67 10.42 23.82
CA GLN A 209 1.79 10.99 25.17
C GLN A 209 0.43 11.13 25.87
N GLN A 210 -0.60 11.60 25.17
CA GLN A 210 -1.96 11.67 25.70
C GLN A 210 -2.51 10.28 26.04
N LEU A 211 -2.29 9.34 25.12
CA LEU A 211 -2.74 7.97 25.29
C LEU A 211 -2.05 7.30 26.49
N ALA A 212 -0.74 7.48 26.63
CA ALA A 212 0.02 6.99 27.79
C ALA A 212 -0.53 7.56 29.10
N ALA A 213 -0.79 8.87 29.16
CA ALA A 213 -1.39 9.51 30.34
C ALA A 213 -2.76 8.91 30.68
N MET A 214 -3.63 8.66 29.69
CA MET A 214 -4.95 8.04 29.88
C MET A 214 -4.87 6.58 30.33
N LEU A 215 -3.84 5.85 29.89
CA LEU A 215 -3.61 4.45 30.32
C LEU A 215 -3.11 4.37 31.77
N PHE A 216 -2.27 5.35 32.18
CA PHE A 216 -1.69 5.39 33.55
C PHE A 216 -2.65 5.94 34.60
N SER A 217 -3.46 6.96 34.29
CA SER A 217 -4.32 7.63 35.27
C SER A 217 -5.51 6.80 35.74
N GLY A 218 -5.88 5.74 35.04
CA GLY A 218 -7.01 4.87 35.39
C GLY A 218 -8.40 5.55 35.33
N GLU A 219 -8.46 6.87 35.34
CA GLU A 219 -9.70 7.63 35.53
C GLU A 219 -10.52 7.88 34.26
N SER A 220 -9.96 7.73 33.07
CA SER A 220 -10.71 8.00 31.83
C SER A 220 -10.24 7.15 30.65
N ARG A 221 -10.38 5.85 30.74
CA ARG A 221 -10.27 4.97 29.57
C ARG A 221 -11.48 5.08 28.64
N ARG A 222 -12.19 6.23 28.69
CA ARG A 222 -13.32 6.52 27.82
C ARG A 222 -12.84 7.31 26.63
N GLY A 223 -12.99 6.77 25.44
CA GLY A 223 -12.65 7.42 24.18
C GLY A 223 -12.40 6.39 23.09
N ILE A 224 -12.44 6.85 21.86
CA ILE A 224 -12.15 6.07 20.68
C ILE A 224 -10.73 6.40 20.26
N LEU A 225 -9.82 5.44 20.29
CA LEU A 225 -8.47 5.60 19.76
C LEU A 225 -8.45 5.57 18.24
N VAL A 226 -9.16 4.61 17.65
CA VAL A 226 -9.29 4.50 16.20
C VAL A 226 -10.75 4.27 15.83
N ARG A 227 -11.29 5.15 14.98
CA ARG A 227 -12.66 4.99 14.46
C ARG A 227 -12.73 3.86 13.47
N ARG A 228 -13.86 3.17 13.40
CA ARG A 228 -14.14 2.08 12.47
C ARG A 228 -13.85 2.45 11.02
N GLU A 229 -14.31 3.62 10.59
CA GLU A 229 -14.10 4.12 9.23
C GLU A 229 -12.64 4.48 8.93
N ASN A 230 -11.80 4.57 9.96
CA ASN A 230 -10.38 4.88 9.90
C ASN A 230 -9.50 3.66 10.23
N PHE A 231 -10.08 2.45 10.24
CA PHE A 231 -9.38 1.20 10.53
C PHE A 231 -9.41 0.27 9.32
N LEU A 232 -8.25 -0.24 8.96
CA LEU A 232 -8.05 -1.26 7.95
C LEU A 232 -7.59 -2.55 8.63
N ILE A 233 -8.33 -3.63 8.44
CA ILE A 233 -7.91 -4.97 8.85
C ILE A 233 -6.89 -5.46 7.83
N LEU A 234 -5.71 -5.87 8.28
CA LEU A 234 -4.72 -6.57 7.48
C LEU A 234 -4.98 -8.07 7.64
N SER A 235 -5.36 -8.73 6.55
CA SER A 235 -5.51 -10.18 6.55
C SER A 235 -4.17 -10.84 6.85
N ALA A 236 -4.15 -11.93 7.63
CA ALA A 236 -2.94 -12.65 8.07
C ALA A 236 -2.12 -13.31 6.93
N LYS A 237 -2.24 -12.84 5.68
CA LYS A 237 -1.57 -13.36 4.48
C LYS A 237 -0.51 -12.44 3.87
N GLU A 238 -0.19 -11.29 4.47
CA GLU A 238 0.96 -10.51 4.02
C GLU A 238 2.18 -10.82 4.89
N PRO A 239 3.24 -11.44 4.31
CA PRO A 239 4.50 -11.60 5.03
C PRO A 239 5.12 -10.23 5.29
N ASP A 240 5.51 -10.01 6.52
CA ASP A 240 6.29 -8.90 7.06
C ASP A 240 7.50 -8.54 6.17
N VAL A 241 7.40 -7.50 5.36
CA VAL A 241 8.51 -6.99 4.52
C VAL A 241 9.34 -5.91 5.24
N GLN A 242 9.09 -5.62 6.53
CA GLN A 242 9.82 -4.57 7.22
C GLN A 242 10.37 -4.91 8.61
N ARG A 243 10.80 -6.14 8.86
CA ARG A 243 11.67 -6.44 9.99
C ARG A 243 13.04 -6.94 9.50
N ARG A 244 13.86 -6.07 8.89
CA ARG A 244 15.33 -6.18 8.86
C ARG A 244 15.93 -4.86 8.40
N GLY A 245 16.47 -4.13 9.35
CA GLY A 245 17.23 -2.92 9.10
C GLY A 245 17.68 -2.31 10.41
N ILE A 246 18.62 -2.98 11.09
CA ILE A 246 19.59 -2.35 11.98
C ILE A 246 20.75 -1.89 11.13
#